data_81d7250dec37fde7f2b5884c718e4c40
#
_entry.id   81d7250dec37fde7f2b5884c718e4c40
#
_cell.length_a   1.000
_cell.length_b   1.000
_cell.length_c   1.000
_cell.angle_alpha   90.00
_cell.angle_beta   90.00
_cell.angle_gamma   90.00
#
_symmetry.space_group_name_H-M   'P 1'
#
loop_
_entity.id
_entity.type
_entity.pdbx_description
1 polymer ?
#
loop_
_entity_poly.entity_id
_entity_poly.type
_entity_poly.pdbx_seq_one_letter_code
_entity_poly.pdbx_strand_id
1 'polypeptide(L)'
;MDKVKEIEATFNHGISLSERKNVVVTGVKKIESFDNLEFLMDTTLGFLSIKGEELEIIKLDTYQGNVSIKGRIDSFTYLDNGMKKSKEESFLGKLFK
;
A
#
# COMPACT_ATOMS: atom_id res chain seq x y z
N MET A 1 13.77 2.40 -26.28
CA MET A 1 13.86 1.75 -25.09
C MET A 1 13.52 2.60 -23.91
N ASP A 2 14.07 3.71 -23.87
CA ASP A 2 13.81 4.54 -22.78
C ASP A 2 12.39 4.97 -22.66
N LYS A 3 11.71 5.09 -23.74
CA LYS A 3 10.35 5.43 -23.68
C LYS A 3 9.55 4.44 -22.95
N VAL A 4 9.75 3.22 -23.25
CA VAL A 4 9.00 2.20 -22.63
C VAL A 4 9.29 2.20 -21.15
N LYS A 5 10.54 2.44 -20.82
CA LYS A 5 10.89 2.49 -19.44
C LYS A 5 10.22 3.61 -18.74
N GLU A 6 10.12 4.72 -19.39
CA GLU A 6 9.49 5.85 -18.78
C GLU A 6 8.04 5.58 -18.50
N ILE A 7 7.38 4.93 -19.44
CA ILE A 7 5.99 4.62 -19.23
C ILE A 7 5.84 3.69 -18.08
N GLU A 8 6.71 2.73 -17.99
CA GLU A 8 6.64 1.80 -16.91
C GLU A 8 6.92 2.49 -15.61
N ALA A 9 7.83 3.43 -15.64
CA ALA A 9 8.18 4.12 -14.44
C ALA A 9 6.97 4.85 -13.86
N THR A 10 6.07 5.28 -14.72
CA THR A 10 4.88 5.96 -14.26
C THR A 10 4.07 5.08 -13.37
N PHE A 11 4.17 3.78 -13.56
CA PHE A 11 3.42 2.85 -12.74
C PHE A 11 4.29 2.04 -11.81
N ASN A 12 5.52 2.46 -11.65
CA ASN A 12 6.38 1.76 -10.73
C ASN A 12 5.90 1.93 -9.32
N HIS A 13 5.95 0.84 -8.59
CA HIS A 13 5.54 0.85 -7.21
C HIS A 13 6.73 1.20 -6.32
N GLY A 14 6.52 2.09 -5.41
CA GLY A 14 7.53 2.44 -4.45
C GLY A 14 6.87 2.95 -3.20
N ILE A 15 7.62 2.96 -2.12
CA ILE A 15 7.15 3.46 -0.85
C ILE A 15 8.20 4.41 -0.31
N SER A 16 7.76 5.57 0.12
CA SER A 16 8.66 6.55 0.69
C SER A 16 8.10 6.93 2.05
N LEU A 17 8.87 6.72 3.09
CA LEU A 17 8.42 7.03 4.45
C LEU A 17 9.30 8.10 5.05
N SER A 18 8.67 9.14 5.57
CA SER A 18 9.40 10.23 6.16
C SER A 18 8.96 10.42 7.59
N GLU A 19 9.92 10.43 8.51
CA GLU A 19 9.67 10.65 9.93
C GLU A 19 8.64 9.70 10.52
N ARG A 20 8.43 8.57 9.89
CA ARG A 20 7.45 7.62 10.35
C ARG A 20 6.06 8.24 10.41
N LYS A 21 5.85 9.32 9.73
CA LYS A 21 4.60 10.03 9.74
C LYS A 21 3.97 10.24 8.39
N ASN A 22 4.78 10.34 7.37
CA ASN A 22 4.27 10.62 6.06
C ASN A 22 4.73 9.56 5.10
N VAL A 23 3.81 8.96 4.39
CA VAL A 23 4.15 7.92 3.47
C VAL A 23 3.59 8.28 2.09
N VAL A 24 4.39 8.03 1.08
CA VAL A 24 3.94 8.20 -0.29
C VAL A 24 4.11 6.86 -0.97
N VAL A 25 3.05 6.36 -1.56
CA VAL A 25 3.07 5.08 -2.25
C VAL A 25 2.78 5.36 -3.70
N THR A 26 3.63 4.83 -4.59
CA THR A 26 3.40 4.98 -6.01
C THR A 26 3.07 3.62 -6.60
N GLY A 27 2.57 3.60 -7.81
CA GLY A 27 2.21 2.36 -8.47
C GLY A 27 0.98 1.71 -7.87
N VAL A 28 0.07 2.49 -7.33
CA VAL A 28 -1.13 1.99 -6.71
C VAL A 28 -2.20 1.87 -7.78
N LYS A 29 -2.79 0.70 -7.90
CA LYS A 29 -3.85 0.47 -8.87
C LYS A 29 -5.20 0.88 -8.27
N LYS A 30 -5.40 0.59 -7.02
CA LYS A 30 -6.59 1.04 -6.35
C LYS A 30 -6.47 0.78 -4.87
N ILE A 31 -7.28 1.47 -4.09
CA ILE A 31 -7.32 1.25 -2.66
C ILE A 31 -8.46 0.30 -2.40
N GLU A 32 -8.15 -0.84 -1.78
CA GLU A 32 -9.16 -1.84 -1.51
C GLU A 32 -9.99 -1.46 -0.29
N SER A 33 -9.33 -1.00 0.75
CA SER A 33 -10.03 -0.57 1.95
C SER A 33 -9.10 0.28 2.77
N PHE A 34 -9.67 1.10 3.62
CA PHE A 34 -8.84 1.88 4.52
C PHE A 34 -9.68 2.38 5.68
N ASP A 35 -9.00 2.57 6.79
CA ASP A 35 -9.57 3.25 7.93
C ASP A 35 -8.38 3.87 8.65
N ASN A 36 -8.57 4.36 9.86
CA ASN A 36 -7.49 5.06 10.52
C ASN A 36 -6.42 4.12 11.11
N LEU A 37 -6.59 2.84 10.94
CA LEU A 37 -5.60 1.88 11.44
C LEU A 37 -4.92 1.08 10.34
N GLU A 38 -5.50 1.03 9.18
CA GLU A 38 -4.93 0.23 8.12
C GLU A 38 -5.38 0.68 6.76
N PHE A 39 -4.44 0.64 5.81
CA PHE A 39 -4.76 0.86 4.41
C PHE A 39 -4.38 -0.40 3.67
N LEU A 40 -5.29 -0.91 2.88
CA LEU A 40 -5.01 -2.05 2.03
C LEU A 40 -5.14 -1.58 0.60
N MET A 41 -4.10 -1.72 -0.19
CA MET A 41 -4.14 -1.26 -1.56
C MET A 41 -3.54 -2.28 -2.51
N ASP A 42 -4.01 -2.22 -3.73
CA ASP A 42 -3.56 -3.10 -4.78
C ASP A 42 -2.51 -2.32 -5.57
N THR A 43 -1.30 -2.80 -5.60
CA THR A 43 -0.23 -2.12 -6.31
C THR A 43 0.23 -2.96 -7.48
N THR A 44 1.11 -2.42 -8.29
CA THR A 44 1.60 -3.16 -9.43
C THR A 44 2.45 -4.35 -9.03
N LEU A 45 2.88 -4.40 -7.78
CA LEU A 45 3.68 -5.52 -7.30
C LEU A 45 2.97 -6.35 -6.23
N GLY A 46 1.66 -6.20 -6.12
CA GLY A 46 0.90 -7.01 -5.18
C GLY A 46 0.12 -6.15 -4.20
N PHE A 47 -0.60 -6.81 -3.31
CA PHE A 47 -1.36 -6.09 -2.32
C PHE A 47 -0.44 -5.64 -1.20
N LEU A 48 -0.66 -4.43 -0.75
CA LEU A 48 0.16 -3.84 0.29
C LEU A 48 -0.72 -3.39 1.44
N SER A 49 -0.38 -3.79 2.63
CA SER A 49 -1.09 -3.37 3.83
C SER A 49 -0.19 -2.42 4.61
N ILE A 50 -0.70 -1.26 4.93
CA ILE A 50 0.02 -0.29 5.74
C ILE A 50 -0.76 -0.14 7.02
N LYS A 51 -0.13 -0.42 8.14
CA LYS A 51 -0.80 -0.33 9.43
C LYS A 51 -0.20 0.77 10.28
N GLY A 52 -1.03 1.35 11.09
CA GLY A 52 -0.57 2.42 11.96
C GLY A 52 -1.72 2.96 12.78
N GLU A 53 -1.60 4.21 13.19
CA GLU A 53 -2.63 4.85 13.98
C GLU A 53 -2.90 6.24 13.43
N GLU A 54 -4.16 6.61 13.47
CA GLU A 54 -4.59 7.90 13.00
C GLU A 54 -4.19 8.16 11.56
N LEU A 55 -4.33 7.13 10.75
CA LEU A 55 -3.96 7.25 9.35
C LEU A 55 -4.99 8.05 8.59
N GLU A 56 -4.53 8.90 7.70
CA GLU A 56 -5.41 9.72 6.86
C GLU A 56 -4.81 9.85 5.48
N ILE A 57 -5.67 9.94 4.49
CA ILE A 57 -5.19 10.21 3.14
C ILE A 57 -4.98 11.70 3.01
N ILE A 58 -3.79 12.10 2.59
CA ILE A 58 -3.50 13.49 2.34
C ILE A 58 -3.76 13.78 0.88
N LYS A 59 -3.38 12.84 0.02
CA LYS A 59 -3.52 13.04 -1.40
C LYS A 59 -3.77 11.71 -2.08
N LEU A 60 -4.68 11.71 -3.02
CA LEU A 60 -4.97 10.52 -3.78
C LEU A 60 -5.02 10.89 -5.24
N ASP A 61 -4.06 10.37 -5.99
CA ASP A 61 -3.99 10.63 -7.42
C ASP A 61 -4.19 9.32 -8.14
N THR A 62 -5.42 9.02 -8.48
CA THR A 62 -5.72 7.75 -9.11
C THR A 62 -5.25 7.71 -10.55
N TYR A 63 -4.99 8.86 -11.10
CA TYR A 63 -4.55 8.93 -12.47
C TYR A 63 -3.11 8.43 -12.59
N GLN A 64 -2.26 8.81 -11.66
CA GLN A 64 -0.89 8.35 -11.67
C GLN A 64 -0.61 7.27 -10.65
N GLY A 65 -1.59 6.93 -9.86
CA GLY A 65 -1.39 5.88 -8.89
C GLY A 65 -0.56 6.30 -7.68
N ASN A 66 -0.69 7.54 -7.27
CA ASN A 66 0.06 8.03 -6.11
C ASN A 66 -0.87 8.27 -4.94
N VAL A 67 -0.47 7.79 -3.79
CA VAL A 67 -1.27 7.96 -2.58
C VAL A 67 -0.35 8.49 -1.49
N SER A 68 -0.76 9.56 -0.83
CA SER A 68 -0.01 10.10 0.29
C SER A 68 -0.84 9.93 1.55
N ILE A 69 -0.23 9.38 2.57
CA ILE A 69 -0.90 9.08 3.82
C ILE A 69 -0.10 9.66 4.96
N LYS A 70 -0.79 10.17 5.96
CA LYS A 70 -0.09 10.63 7.14
C LYS A 70 -0.67 9.93 8.35
N GLY A 71 0.07 9.93 9.44
CA GLY A 71 -0.33 9.29 10.68
C GLY A 71 0.90 8.62 11.25
N ARG A 72 0.70 7.78 12.26
CA ARG A 72 1.83 7.04 12.78
C ARG A 72 1.90 5.72 12.05
N ILE A 73 2.99 5.50 11.35
CA ILE A 73 3.12 4.31 10.53
C ILE A 73 3.83 3.22 11.33
N ASP A 74 3.20 2.08 11.42
CA ASP A 74 3.75 0.96 12.16
C ASP A 74 4.37 -0.11 11.29
N SER A 75 3.74 -0.44 10.19
CA SER A 75 4.28 -1.51 9.36
C SER A 75 3.78 -1.47 7.95
N PHE A 76 4.54 -2.11 7.07
CA PHE A 76 4.15 -2.33 5.69
C PHE A 76 4.25 -3.82 5.46
N THR A 77 3.25 -4.41 4.88
CA THR A 77 3.26 -5.85 4.62
C THR A 77 2.67 -6.13 3.27
N TYR A 78 3.39 -6.89 2.46
CA TYR A 78 2.83 -7.32 1.20
C TYR A 78 2.06 -8.60 1.42
N LEU A 79 0.89 -8.68 0.82
CA LEU A 79 0.06 -9.86 0.93
C LEU A 79 0.13 -10.55 -0.41
N ASP A 80 1.14 -11.35 -0.58
CA ASP A 80 1.33 -12.04 -1.82
C ASP A 80 0.14 -12.92 -2.02
N ASN A 81 -0.08 -13.35 -3.14
CA ASN A 81 -1.17 -14.19 -3.46
C ASN A 81 -2.46 -13.44 -3.51
N GLY A 82 -2.54 -12.33 -2.94
CA GLY A 82 -3.69 -11.51 -3.02
C GLY A 82 -4.94 -12.09 -2.46
N MET A 83 -4.86 -13.20 -1.82
CA MET A 83 -6.05 -13.79 -1.28
C MET A 83 -6.29 -13.19 0.02
N LYS A 84 -6.66 -12.00 0.00
CA LYS A 84 -6.84 -11.24 1.16
C LYS A 84 -7.64 -11.90 2.20
N LYS A 85 -8.80 -12.27 1.89
CA LYS A 85 -9.65 -12.81 2.88
C LYS A 85 -9.27 -14.11 3.41
N SER A 86 -9.29 -15.11 2.61
CA SER A 86 -8.97 -16.42 3.09
C SER A 86 -7.58 -16.47 3.63
N LYS A 87 -6.68 -15.79 2.98
CA LYS A 87 -5.33 -15.85 3.43
C LYS A 87 -5.14 -15.17 4.74
N GLU A 88 -5.86 -14.13 4.95
CA GLU A 88 -5.77 -13.45 6.19
C GLU A 88 -6.19 -14.33 7.31
N GLU A 89 -7.21 -15.07 7.12
CA GLU A 89 -7.65 -15.96 8.14
C GLU A 89 -6.61 -17.00 8.43
N SER A 90 -6.03 -17.55 7.40
CA SER A 90 -5.02 -18.55 7.58
C SER A 90 -3.83 -17.96 8.29
N PHE A 91 -3.46 -16.81 7.87
CA PHE A 91 -2.33 -16.13 8.42
C PHE A 91 -2.52 -15.87 9.89
N LEU A 92 -3.68 -15.37 10.26
CA LEU A 92 -3.97 -15.13 11.64
C LEU A 92 -4.00 -16.41 12.42
N GLY A 93 -4.51 -17.45 11.82
CA GLY A 93 -4.51 -18.73 12.47
C GLY A 93 -3.11 -19.18 12.79
N LYS A 94 -2.20 -18.96 11.89
CA LYS A 94 -0.83 -19.33 12.10
C LYS A 94 -0.21 -18.51 13.20
N LEU A 95 -0.50 -17.25 13.22
CA LEU A 95 0.06 -16.38 14.21
C LEU A 95 -0.38 -16.78 15.60
N PHE A 96 -1.55 -17.27 15.70
CA PHE A 96 -2.08 -17.63 17.02
C PHE A 96 -1.78 -19.03 17.42
N LYS A 97 -1.06 -19.74 16.61
CA LYS A 97 -0.68 -21.07 17.01
C LYS A 97 0.61 -21.11 17.74
#